data_2d24f3224495071846f118407e3495b4
#
_entry.id   2d24f3224495071846f118407e3495b4
#
_cell.length_a   1.000
_cell.length_b   1.000
_cell.length_c   1.000
_cell.angle_alpha   90.00
_cell.angle_beta   90.00
_cell.angle_gamma   90.00
#
_symmetry.space_group_name_H-M   'P 1'
#
loop_
_entity.id
_entity.type
_entity.pdbx_description
1 polymer ?
#
loop_
_entity_poly.entity_id
_entity_poly.type
_entity_poly.pdbx_seq_one_letter_code
_entity_poly.pdbx_strand_id
1 'polypeptide(L)'
;MQKTEDFIINRLKWKADKFGLPTQFAFYFNDLPLETKNHLVNQIDKLNSGTPVLLFTKPTKEWTLVCSRQVICSDNIKTVSLNISDIKRILPTAFDITLIGQPIDIKTVKKKSEWDTINIVDKHEGSNIFYANKGEDLFALWNILLMAKQLYE
;
A
#
# COMPACT_ATOMS: atom_id res chain seq x y z
N MET A 1 12.58 8.23 -19.39
CA MET A 1 13.69 7.44 -18.84
C MET A 1 13.22 6.63 -17.64
N GLN A 2 13.55 5.36 -17.63
CA GLN A 2 13.19 4.48 -16.52
C GLN A 2 14.05 4.77 -15.30
N LYS A 3 13.43 4.88 -14.13
CA LYS A 3 14.15 5.15 -12.89
C LYS A 3 14.78 3.88 -12.33
N THR A 4 15.93 4.02 -11.67
CA THR A 4 16.61 2.87 -11.06
C THR A 4 15.85 2.39 -9.82
N GLU A 5 16.08 1.12 -9.47
CA GLU A 5 15.48 0.54 -8.26
C GLU A 5 15.91 1.30 -7.01
N ASP A 6 17.19 1.65 -6.89
CA ASP A 6 17.70 2.40 -5.75
C ASP A 6 17.02 3.77 -5.61
N PHE A 7 16.78 4.43 -6.74
CA PHE A 7 16.06 5.71 -6.74
C PHE A 7 14.65 5.53 -6.19
N ILE A 8 13.94 4.49 -6.66
CA ILE A 8 12.58 4.21 -6.22
C ILE A 8 12.55 3.90 -4.72
N ILE A 9 13.47 3.04 -4.24
CA ILE A 9 13.57 2.70 -2.83
C ILE A 9 13.78 3.96 -1.99
N ASN A 10 14.71 4.81 -2.39
CA ASN A 10 15.01 6.04 -1.67
C ASN A 10 13.83 6.99 -1.63
N ARG A 11 13.07 7.08 -2.72
CA ARG A 11 11.87 7.93 -2.77
C ARG A 11 10.76 7.39 -1.88
N LEU A 12 10.58 6.08 -1.83
CA LEU A 12 9.60 5.45 -0.93
C LEU A 12 9.94 5.76 0.53
N LYS A 13 11.20 5.61 0.91
CA LYS A 13 11.67 5.93 2.27
C LYS A 13 11.53 7.40 2.59
N TRP A 14 11.86 8.26 1.65
CA TRP A 14 11.74 9.70 1.83
C TRP A 14 10.29 10.09 2.12
N LYS A 15 9.35 9.55 1.35
CA LYS A 15 7.93 9.85 1.54
C LYS A 15 7.43 9.30 2.88
N ALA A 16 7.87 8.08 3.24
CA ALA A 16 7.52 7.47 4.51
C ALA A 16 7.99 8.33 5.69
N ASP A 17 9.21 8.85 5.63
CA ASP A 17 9.73 9.76 6.65
C ASP A 17 8.85 11.00 6.80
N LYS A 18 8.36 11.54 5.69
CA LYS A 18 7.47 12.71 5.69
C LYS A 18 6.16 12.44 6.43
N PHE A 19 5.70 11.19 6.44
CA PHE A 19 4.48 10.79 7.13
C PHE A 19 4.75 10.22 8.52
N GLY A 20 5.99 10.30 9.00
CA GLY A 20 6.32 9.96 10.38
C GLY A 20 6.54 8.48 10.68
N LEU A 21 6.82 7.65 9.65
CA LEU A 21 7.17 6.27 9.90
C LEU A 21 8.53 6.18 10.62
N PRO A 22 8.74 5.19 11.52
CA PRO A 22 7.79 4.14 11.86
C PRO A 22 6.69 4.61 12.83
N THR A 23 5.55 3.94 12.77
CA THR A 23 4.45 4.09 13.72
C THR A 23 4.24 2.76 14.45
N GLN A 24 3.19 2.66 15.26
CA GLN A 24 2.87 1.40 15.94
C GLN A 24 2.55 0.27 14.95
N PHE A 25 1.98 0.59 13.78
CA PHE A 25 1.51 -0.40 12.81
C PHE A 25 2.10 -0.21 11.40
N ALA A 26 3.09 0.69 11.23
CA ALA A 26 3.75 0.90 9.94
C ALA A 26 5.26 0.98 10.15
N PHE A 27 6.02 0.22 9.34
CA PHE A 27 7.43 -0.04 9.61
C PHE A 27 8.26 0.03 8.33
N TYR A 28 9.55 0.36 8.52
CA TYR A 28 10.55 0.09 7.48
C TYR A 28 10.87 -1.40 7.50
N PHE A 29 10.84 -2.03 6.32
CA PHE A 29 11.05 -3.47 6.22
C PHE A 29 12.38 -3.90 6.85
N ASN A 30 13.46 -3.15 6.60
CA ASN A 30 14.79 -3.50 7.10
C ASN A 30 14.89 -3.52 8.62
N ASP A 31 14.00 -2.82 9.32
CA ASP A 31 14.00 -2.73 10.78
C ASP A 31 13.15 -3.82 11.45
N LEU A 32 12.50 -4.66 10.66
CA LEU A 32 11.68 -5.76 11.20
C LEU A 32 12.55 -6.87 11.77
N PRO A 33 12.05 -7.64 12.76
CA PRO A 33 12.73 -8.85 13.21
C PRO A 33 12.97 -9.82 12.05
N LEU A 34 14.08 -10.56 12.11
CA LEU A 34 14.45 -11.49 11.04
C LEU A 34 13.35 -12.52 10.74
N GLU A 35 12.70 -13.03 11.78
CA GLU A 35 11.60 -13.99 11.63
C GLU A 35 10.45 -13.41 10.81
N THR A 36 10.07 -12.16 11.11
CA THR A 36 9.02 -11.45 10.37
C THR A 36 9.43 -11.23 8.92
N LYS A 37 10.67 -10.79 8.69
CA LYS A 37 11.17 -10.60 7.32
C LYS A 37 11.11 -11.90 6.52
N ASN A 38 11.56 -13.00 7.11
CA ASN A 38 11.55 -14.30 6.43
C ASN A 38 10.14 -14.77 6.11
N HIS A 39 9.22 -14.58 7.04
CA HIS A 39 7.80 -14.92 6.83
C HIS A 39 7.22 -14.15 5.64
N LEU A 40 7.48 -12.85 5.57
CA LEU A 40 6.98 -12.01 4.47
C LEU A 40 7.63 -12.37 3.14
N VAL A 41 8.94 -12.58 3.14
CA VAL A 41 9.69 -12.91 1.91
C VAL A 41 9.21 -14.24 1.31
N ASN A 42 8.81 -15.19 2.15
CA ASN A 42 8.28 -16.46 1.66
C ASN A 42 6.91 -16.34 0.98
N GLN A 43 6.23 -15.21 1.14
CA GLN A 43 4.91 -14.99 0.54
C GLN A 43 4.95 -14.15 -0.72
N ILE A 44 6.13 -13.69 -1.15
CA ILE A 44 6.27 -12.83 -2.32
C ILE A 44 7.15 -13.48 -3.37
N ASP A 45 6.94 -13.07 -4.63
CA ASP A 45 7.80 -13.47 -5.75
C ASP A 45 8.86 -12.39 -5.96
N LYS A 46 10.06 -12.60 -5.43
CA LYS A 46 11.14 -11.62 -5.47
C LYS A 46 11.55 -11.20 -6.87
N LEU A 47 11.40 -12.08 -7.85
CA LEU A 47 11.74 -11.74 -9.24
C LEU A 47 10.85 -10.62 -9.78
N ASN A 48 9.60 -10.57 -9.32
CA ASN A 48 8.63 -9.59 -9.78
C ASN A 48 8.39 -8.45 -8.80
N SER A 49 8.52 -8.71 -7.49
CA SER A 49 8.18 -7.70 -6.47
C SER A 49 9.19 -6.57 -6.36
N GLY A 50 10.44 -6.86 -6.68
CA GLY A 50 11.54 -5.97 -6.32
C GLY A 50 11.86 -6.08 -4.83
N THR A 51 12.53 -5.05 -4.30
CA THR A 51 12.99 -5.03 -2.91
C THR A 51 11.87 -4.56 -1.98
N PRO A 52 11.54 -5.32 -0.90
CA PRO A 52 10.60 -4.85 0.11
C PRO A 52 11.14 -3.61 0.84
N VAL A 53 10.29 -2.61 1.04
CA VAL A 53 10.69 -1.32 1.64
C VAL A 53 9.88 -0.97 2.87
N LEU A 54 8.54 -1.06 2.79
CA LEU A 54 7.64 -0.63 3.86
C LEU A 54 6.60 -1.70 4.15
N LEU A 55 6.26 -1.86 5.43
CA LEU A 55 5.19 -2.76 5.86
C LEU A 55 4.14 -1.98 6.62
N PHE A 56 2.89 -2.12 6.20
CA PHE A 56 1.70 -1.58 6.90
C PHE A 56 0.89 -2.75 7.44
N THR A 57 0.57 -2.70 8.72
CA THR A 57 -0.20 -3.77 9.39
C THR A 57 -1.45 -3.20 10.04
N LYS A 58 -2.38 -4.10 10.41
CA LYS A 58 -3.56 -3.77 11.20
C LYS A 58 -3.59 -4.63 12.47
N PRO A 59 -4.27 -4.17 13.53
CA PRO A 59 -4.46 -5.02 14.71
C PRO A 59 -5.13 -6.36 14.40
N THR A 60 -5.94 -6.41 13.33
CA THR A 60 -6.63 -7.62 12.84
C THR A 60 -5.76 -8.48 11.93
N LYS A 61 -4.48 -8.12 11.77
CA LYS A 61 -3.41 -8.88 11.11
C LYS A 61 -3.37 -8.83 9.59
N GLU A 62 -4.28 -8.13 8.92
CA GLU A 62 -4.08 -7.85 7.50
C GLU A 62 -2.83 -6.97 7.34
N TRP A 63 -2.14 -7.11 6.22
CA TRP A 63 -0.94 -6.32 5.99
C TRP A 63 -0.80 -5.94 4.52
N THR A 64 -0.05 -4.85 4.29
CA THR A 64 0.36 -4.39 2.97
C THR A 64 1.86 -4.19 2.97
N LEU A 65 2.55 -4.80 2.01
CA LEU A 65 3.98 -4.66 1.81
C LEU A 65 4.23 -3.85 0.54
N VAL A 66 4.92 -2.73 0.69
CA VAL A 66 5.29 -1.88 -0.45
C VAL A 66 6.72 -2.24 -0.83
N CYS A 67 6.87 -2.76 -2.05
CA CYS A 67 8.16 -3.10 -2.63
C CYS A 67 8.51 -2.12 -3.74
N SER A 68 9.73 -2.22 -4.25
CA SER A 68 10.18 -1.29 -5.29
C SER A 68 9.40 -1.43 -6.60
N ARG A 69 8.83 -2.62 -6.90
CA ARG A 69 8.08 -2.86 -8.15
C ARG A 69 6.63 -3.25 -7.93
N GLN A 70 6.28 -3.84 -6.78
CA GLN A 70 4.92 -4.29 -6.50
C GLN A 70 4.45 -3.80 -5.14
N VAL A 71 3.14 -3.69 -5.00
CA VAL A 71 2.47 -3.61 -3.71
C VAL A 71 1.72 -4.91 -3.49
N ILE A 72 1.84 -5.49 -2.30
CA ILE A 72 1.35 -6.83 -1.98
C ILE A 72 0.57 -6.74 -0.68
N CYS A 73 -0.57 -7.38 -0.60
CA CYS A 73 -1.34 -7.43 0.64
C CYS A 73 -1.81 -8.84 0.95
N SER A 74 -2.12 -9.07 2.22
CA SER A 74 -2.75 -10.29 2.68
C SER A 74 -3.90 -9.95 3.62
N ASP A 75 -5.03 -10.64 3.44
CA ASP A 75 -6.17 -10.56 4.34
C ASP A 75 -6.22 -11.78 5.29
N ASN A 76 -5.10 -12.50 5.44
CA ASN A 76 -4.95 -13.74 6.21
C ASN A 76 -5.59 -14.98 5.57
N ILE A 77 -6.24 -14.81 4.42
CA ILE A 77 -6.84 -15.91 3.64
C ILE A 77 -6.08 -16.04 2.32
N LYS A 78 -5.85 -14.93 1.65
CA LYS A 78 -5.15 -14.89 0.36
C LYS A 78 -4.18 -13.73 0.30
N THR A 79 -3.19 -13.85 -0.58
CA THR A 79 -2.21 -12.81 -0.86
C THR A 79 -2.45 -12.30 -2.29
N VAL A 80 -2.48 -10.98 -2.44
CA VAL A 80 -2.68 -10.31 -3.73
C VAL A 80 -1.48 -9.43 -3.99
N SER A 81 -0.92 -9.51 -5.20
CA SER A 81 0.17 -8.64 -5.64
C SER A 81 -0.24 -7.85 -6.88
N LEU A 82 0.26 -6.62 -6.97
CA LEU A 82 -0.06 -5.72 -8.07
C LEU A 82 1.20 -4.93 -8.44
N ASN A 83 1.53 -4.92 -9.73
CA ASN A 83 2.64 -4.09 -10.21
C ASN A 83 2.28 -2.61 -10.06
N ILE A 84 3.19 -1.84 -9.49
CA ILE A 84 2.98 -0.40 -9.33
C ILE A 84 2.78 0.28 -10.69
N SER A 85 3.48 -0.22 -11.72
CA SER A 85 3.32 0.29 -13.09
C SER A 85 1.93 0.03 -13.69
N ASP A 86 1.16 -0.89 -13.12
CA ASP A 86 -0.19 -1.22 -13.59
C ASP A 86 -1.28 -0.45 -12.85
N ILE A 87 -0.93 0.40 -11.91
CA ILE A 87 -1.91 1.18 -11.15
C ILE A 87 -2.50 2.27 -12.02
N LYS A 88 -3.83 2.29 -12.12
CA LYS A 88 -4.58 3.34 -12.80
C LYS A 88 -5.09 4.41 -11.84
N ARG A 89 -5.69 3.99 -10.71
CA ARG A 89 -6.31 4.89 -9.74
C ARG A 89 -6.20 4.33 -8.34
N ILE A 90 -5.99 5.21 -7.36
CA ILE A 90 -5.95 4.84 -5.95
C ILE A 90 -6.85 5.80 -5.18
N LEU A 91 -7.84 5.26 -4.45
CA LEU A 91 -8.70 6.05 -3.58
C LEU A 91 -8.99 5.29 -2.29
N PRO A 92 -9.14 5.99 -1.16
CA PRO A 92 -9.73 5.35 0.02
C PRO A 92 -11.07 4.73 -0.37
N THR A 93 -11.34 3.52 0.11
CA THR A 93 -12.55 2.77 -0.24
C THR A 93 -13.81 3.59 0.01
N ALA A 94 -13.81 4.40 1.07
CA ALA A 94 -14.94 5.26 1.43
C ALA A 94 -15.32 6.25 0.32
N PHE A 95 -14.39 6.61 -0.55
CA PHE A 95 -14.61 7.56 -1.62
C PHE A 95 -14.64 6.94 -3.01
N ASP A 96 -14.45 5.62 -3.14
CA ASP A 96 -14.42 5.00 -4.45
C ASP A 96 -15.84 4.64 -4.90
N ILE A 97 -16.40 5.51 -5.74
CA ILE A 97 -17.75 5.38 -6.27
C ILE A 97 -17.94 4.09 -7.07
N THR A 98 -16.87 3.53 -7.65
CA THR A 98 -16.98 2.27 -8.40
C THR A 98 -17.28 1.09 -7.48
N LEU A 99 -16.89 1.16 -6.20
CA LEU A 99 -17.21 0.15 -5.21
C LEU A 99 -18.56 0.38 -4.54
N ILE A 100 -18.87 1.65 -4.28
CA ILE A 100 -20.11 2.02 -3.59
C ILE A 100 -21.32 1.93 -4.53
N GLY A 101 -21.12 2.16 -5.83
CA GLY A 101 -22.15 2.07 -6.86
C GLY A 101 -23.14 3.23 -6.87
N GLN A 102 -22.91 4.27 -6.08
CA GLN A 102 -23.80 5.43 -6.00
C GLN A 102 -23.02 6.68 -5.57
N PRO A 103 -23.58 7.88 -5.79
CA PRO A 103 -22.90 9.12 -5.38
C PRO A 103 -22.58 9.14 -3.90
N ILE A 104 -21.43 9.74 -3.56
CA ILE A 104 -20.97 9.84 -2.18
C ILE A 104 -21.85 10.86 -1.43
N ASP A 105 -22.41 10.44 -0.30
CA ASP A 105 -23.08 11.34 0.64
C ASP A 105 -22.08 11.61 1.78
N ILE A 106 -21.63 12.87 1.88
CA ILE A 106 -20.64 13.28 2.87
C ILE A 106 -21.08 12.96 4.30
N LYS A 107 -22.38 12.97 4.57
CA LYS A 107 -22.91 12.69 5.91
C LYS A 107 -22.77 11.22 6.31
N THR A 108 -22.70 10.31 5.33
CA THR A 108 -22.62 8.87 5.58
C THR A 108 -21.22 8.31 5.38
N VAL A 109 -20.29 9.11 4.83
CA VAL A 109 -18.91 8.69 4.59
C VAL A 109 -18.17 8.62 5.92
N LYS A 110 -17.41 7.54 6.14
CA LYS A 110 -16.53 7.43 7.31
C LYS A 110 -15.57 8.60 7.39
N LYS A 111 -15.28 9.04 8.61
CA LYS A 111 -14.27 10.07 8.84
C LYS A 111 -12.88 9.54 8.43
N LYS A 112 -11.99 10.44 7.99
CA LYS A 112 -10.63 10.11 7.62
C LYS A 112 -9.92 9.27 8.68
N SER A 113 -10.19 9.54 9.98
CA SER A 113 -9.58 8.79 11.08
C SER A 113 -10.04 7.34 11.17
N GLU A 114 -11.09 6.96 10.43
CA GLU A 114 -11.62 5.60 10.41
C GLU A 114 -11.27 4.84 9.13
N TRP A 115 -10.64 5.50 8.16
CA TRP A 115 -10.25 4.83 6.91
C TRP A 115 -9.15 3.81 7.17
N ASP A 116 -9.37 2.57 6.75
CA ASP A 116 -8.42 1.47 6.94
C ASP A 116 -8.25 0.62 5.68
N THR A 117 -8.86 1.01 4.57
CA THR A 117 -8.70 0.36 3.28
C THR A 117 -8.63 1.37 2.15
N ILE A 118 -7.85 1.01 1.12
CA ILE A 118 -7.85 1.75 -0.14
C ILE A 118 -8.19 0.77 -1.27
N ASN A 119 -8.83 1.29 -2.32
CA ASN A 119 -9.07 0.53 -3.54
C ASN A 119 -8.07 0.99 -4.60
N ILE A 120 -7.32 0.04 -5.14
CA ILE A 120 -6.42 0.29 -6.26
C ILE A 120 -7.05 -0.34 -7.50
N VAL A 121 -7.39 0.50 -8.48
CA VAL A 121 -7.89 0.04 -9.76
C VAL A 121 -6.71 -0.07 -10.72
N ASP A 122 -6.52 -1.24 -11.30
CA ASP A 122 -5.44 -1.47 -12.25
C ASP A 122 -5.85 -1.06 -13.67
N LYS A 123 -4.89 -1.11 -14.60
CA LYS A 123 -5.11 -0.70 -15.98
C LYS A 123 -6.08 -1.62 -16.74
N HIS A 124 -6.42 -2.77 -16.18
CA HIS A 124 -7.41 -3.71 -16.74
C HIS A 124 -8.78 -3.57 -16.06
N GLU A 125 -8.98 -2.48 -15.29
CA GLU A 125 -10.22 -2.19 -14.55
C GLU A 125 -10.49 -3.15 -13.39
N GLY A 126 -9.49 -3.94 -12.97
CA GLY A 126 -9.61 -4.78 -11.78
C GLY A 126 -9.52 -3.95 -10.50
N SER A 127 -10.37 -4.25 -9.52
CA SER A 127 -10.36 -3.62 -8.20
C SER A 127 -9.60 -4.48 -7.20
N ASN A 128 -8.69 -3.84 -6.45
CA ASN A 128 -7.84 -4.52 -5.47
C ASN A 128 -7.86 -3.75 -4.16
N ILE A 129 -8.22 -4.42 -3.08
CA ILE A 129 -8.31 -3.79 -1.76
C ILE A 129 -7.00 -4.00 -0.99
N PHE A 130 -6.45 -2.90 -0.47
CA PHE A 130 -5.23 -2.91 0.34
C PHE A 130 -5.52 -2.30 1.70
N TYR A 131 -4.74 -2.70 2.71
CA TYR A 131 -5.02 -2.46 4.12
C TYR A 131 -3.91 -1.66 4.79
N ALA A 132 -4.29 -0.81 5.73
CA ALA A 132 -3.38 -0.19 6.70
C ALA A 132 -4.19 0.10 7.96
N ASN A 133 -3.50 0.37 9.08
CA ASN A 133 -4.21 0.78 10.28
C ASN A 133 -4.96 2.09 10.00
N LYS A 134 -6.12 2.22 10.61
CA LYS A 134 -7.03 3.35 10.36
C LYS A 134 -6.37 4.69 10.66
N GLY A 135 -6.76 5.71 9.89
CA GLY A 135 -6.34 7.08 10.10
C GLY A 135 -5.05 7.43 9.40
N GLU A 136 -4.06 7.89 10.16
CA GLU A 136 -2.82 8.43 9.59
C GLU A 136 -2.01 7.42 8.80
N ASP A 137 -1.97 6.15 9.23
CA ASP A 137 -1.23 5.12 8.53
C ASP A 137 -1.83 4.84 7.14
N LEU A 138 -3.16 4.77 7.05
CA LEU A 138 -3.80 4.59 5.75
C LEU A 138 -3.56 5.79 4.84
N PHE A 139 -3.63 7.00 5.41
CA PHE A 139 -3.37 8.22 4.66
C PHE A 139 -1.93 8.23 4.14
N ALA A 140 -0.98 7.78 4.95
CA ALA A 140 0.42 7.64 4.55
C ALA A 140 0.56 6.64 3.39
N LEU A 141 -0.04 5.46 3.51
CA LEU A 141 -0.01 4.43 2.46
C LEU A 141 -0.56 4.98 1.15
N TRP A 142 -1.71 5.64 1.20
CA TRP A 142 -2.34 6.24 0.03
C TRP A 142 -1.39 7.20 -0.68
N ASN A 143 -0.80 8.14 0.07
CA ASN A 143 0.09 9.15 -0.51
C ASN A 143 1.40 8.56 -1.01
N ILE A 144 1.95 7.58 -0.31
CA ILE A 144 3.15 6.88 -0.74
C ILE A 144 2.91 6.17 -2.07
N LEU A 145 1.76 5.50 -2.21
CA LEU A 145 1.43 4.80 -3.45
C LEU A 145 1.11 5.76 -4.60
N LEU A 146 0.50 6.92 -4.31
CA LEU A 146 0.30 7.95 -5.33
C LEU A 146 1.64 8.43 -5.90
N MET A 147 2.62 8.67 -5.02
CA MET A 147 3.96 9.04 -5.46
C MET A 147 4.62 7.90 -6.24
N ALA A 148 4.53 6.66 -5.74
CA ALA A 148 5.12 5.50 -6.40
C ALA A 148 4.55 5.33 -7.81
N LYS A 149 3.24 5.48 -7.96
CA LYS A 149 2.60 5.44 -9.28
C LYS A 149 3.23 6.45 -10.23
N GLN A 150 3.45 7.68 -9.77
CA GLN A 150 4.07 8.72 -10.59
C GLN A 150 5.50 8.37 -11.01
N LEU A 151 6.24 7.65 -10.18
CA LEU A 151 7.62 7.24 -10.50
C LEU A 151 7.67 6.29 -11.70
N TYR A 152 6.58 5.62 -12.01
CA TYR A 152 6.47 4.67 -13.13
C TYR A 152 5.79 5.26 -14.36
N GLU A 153 5.42 6.53 -14.32
CA GLU A 153 4.81 7.22 -15.47
C GLU A 153 5.84 7.86 -16.38
#